data_e0d1d309b612708b9d0742f79d562fe7
#
_entry.id   e0d1d309b612708b9d0742f79d562fe7
#
_cell.length_a   1.000
_cell.length_b   1.000
_cell.length_c   1.000
_cell.angle_alpha   90.00
_cell.angle_beta   90.00
_cell.angle_gamma   90.00
#
_symmetry.space_group_name_H-M   'P 1'
#
loop_
_entity.id
_entity.type
_entity.pdbx_description
1 polymer ?
#
loop_
_entity_poly.entity_id
_entity_poly.type
_entity_poly.pdbx_seq_one_letter_code
_entity_poly.pdbx_strand_id
1 'polypeptide(L)'
;MLPLRIVCPLAMLMILTSGASGQEVDDASFRNLAKQCQMRASVAASSRAIKIKDEAIAQHQAFNGSRVDRTGRIVFFGHSEAESDQELDGNVSARQIPWRQALGYWEKLNDRKIGEGAGGALQVWYYPGALDDDPPSILHRKKMQVQRLLKFISGLDLSQMGPESDDLREALQQSVIRSSISDVAWSAAFVSSIMRAVPLDEKTEFSYDASHVTYITSAIEQSLRDLVGGESTSFYRACDPDTTKPRIGDLFCYHRHIEGTPHPYAQKGPSLFKSLFRDIAKGEEPISHSHCDIVVRVDSDSSKVTVIGGNVQNSVTEKVLNLNERGLLSAAQGNTVCDSYNTDKPTSPGEPNCNLNRQKWFVLLQAAI
;
A
#
# COMPACT_ATOMS: atom_id res chain seq x y z
N MET A 1 -43.57 -49.34 -34.93
CA MET A 1 -43.27 -48.04 -34.38
C MET A 1 -41.88 -48.10 -33.69
N LEU A 2 -40.85 -47.68 -34.43
CA LEU A 2 -39.47 -47.62 -33.90
C LEU A 2 -39.23 -46.26 -33.24
N PRO A 3 -38.55 -46.18 -32.07
CA PRO A 3 -38.16 -44.89 -31.51
C PRO A 3 -36.89 -44.38 -32.15
N LEU A 4 -36.94 -43.14 -32.60
CA LEU A 4 -35.89 -42.35 -33.19
C LEU A 4 -34.86 -42.01 -32.08
N ARG A 5 -33.62 -42.49 -32.19
CA ARG A 5 -32.51 -42.09 -31.33
C ARG A 5 -31.93 -40.78 -31.83
N ILE A 6 -32.10 -39.71 -31.05
CA ILE A 6 -31.41 -38.43 -31.26
C ILE A 6 -30.00 -38.58 -30.70
N VAL A 7 -29.02 -38.59 -31.59
CA VAL A 7 -27.58 -38.48 -31.24
C VAL A 7 -27.25 -37.01 -31.11
N CYS A 8 -26.98 -36.58 -29.90
CA CYS A 8 -26.48 -35.22 -29.61
C CYS A 8 -24.95 -35.23 -29.81
N PRO A 9 -24.37 -34.39 -30.67
CA PRO A 9 -22.93 -34.29 -30.77
C PRO A 9 -22.40 -33.52 -29.55
N LEU A 10 -21.58 -34.20 -28.73
CA LEU A 10 -20.78 -33.59 -27.69
C LEU A 10 -19.75 -32.66 -28.34
N ALA A 11 -20.04 -31.37 -28.37
CA ALA A 11 -19.03 -30.37 -28.70
C ALA A 11 -18.00 -30.34 -27.55
N MET A 12 -16.86 -30.97 -27.81
CA MET A 12 -15.68 -30.95 -26.94
C MET A 12 -15.10 -29.54 -26.97
N LEU A 13 -15.50 -28.72 -25.98
CA LEU A 13 -14.93 -27.39 -25.73
C LEU A 13 -13.48 -27.61 -25.30
N MET A 14 -12.54 -27.53 -26.22
CA MET A 14 -11.13 -27.41 -25.91
C MET A 14 -10.94 -26.07 -25.24
N ILE A 15 -10.91 -26.07 -23.91
CA ILE A 15 -10.36 -24.98 -23.12
C ILE A 15 -8.86 -24.98 -23.43
N LEU A 16 -8.46 -24.11 -24.33
CA LEU A 16 -7.06 -23.71 -24.48
C LEU A 16 -6.66 -23.00 -23.17
N THR A 17 -6.25 -23.78 -22.18
CA THR A 17 -5.38 -23.28 -21.13
C THR A 17 -4.11 -22.85 -21.83
N SER A 18 -4.01 -21.56 -22.15
CA SER A 18 -2.74 -20.93 -22.47
C SER A 18 -1.91 -21.00 -21.20
N GLY A 19 -1.24 -22.13 -21.02
CA GLY A 19 -0.18 -22.26 -20.04
C GLY A 19 0.79 -21.13 -20.33
N ALA A 20 0.91 -20.21 -19.39
CA ALA A 20 2.04 -19.29 -19.34
C ALA A 20 3.28 -20.18 -19.19
N SER A 21 3.84 -20.62 -20.33
CA SER A 21 5.15 -21.24 -20.37
C SER A 21 6.09 -20.24 -19.75
N GLY A 22 6.75 -20.59 -18.63
CA GLY A 22 7.64 -19.74 -17.89
C GLY A 22 8.62 -19.07 -18.84
N GLN A 23 8.36 -17.81 -19.15
CA GLN A 23 9.19 -17.02 -20.05
C GLN A 23 10.46 -16.67 -19.32
N GLU A 24 11.59 -17.13 -19.80
CA GLU A 24 12.89 -16.75 -19.25
C GLU A 24 13.12 -15.25 -19.51
N VAL A 25 13.14 -14.47 -18.43
CA VAL A 25 13.44 -13.03 -18.50
C VAL A 25 14.96 -12.85 -18.50
N ASP A 26 15.51 -12.67 -19.69
CA ASP A 26 16.93 -12.49 -19.92
C ASP A 26 17.41 -11.03 -19.71
N ASP A 27 18.70 -10.80 -19.77
CA ASP A 27 19.26 -9.45 -19.62
C ASP A 27 18.93 -8.52 -20.80
N ALA A 28 18.55 -9.03 -21.98
CA ALA A 28 18.10 -8.21 -23.10
C ALA A 28 16.70 -7.64 -22.80
N SER A 29 15.82 -8.45 -22.21
CA SER A 29 14.50 -8.05 -21.72
C SER A 29 14.61 -6.92 -20.70
N PHE A 30 15.51 -7.05 -19.72
CA PHE A 30 15.74 -5.98 -18.74
C PHE A 30 16.29 -4.70 -19.35
N ARG A 31 17.20 -4.78 -20.35
CA ARG A 31 17.67 -3.59 -21.08
C ARG A 31 16.54 -2.90 -21.84
N ASN A 32 15.65 -3.69 -22.48
CA ASN A 32 14.48 -3.14 -23.17
C ASN A 32 13.53 -2.46 -22.21
N LEU A 33 13.19 -3.10 -21.08
CA LEU A 33 12.35 -2.52 -20.02
C LEU A 33 12.95 -1.22 -19.49
N ALA A 34 14.26 -1.20 -19.16
CA ALA A 34 14.94 -0.01 -18.68
C ALA A 34 14.86 1.14 -19.70
N LYS A 35 15.03 0.86 -21.00
CA LYS A 35 14.90 1.86 -22.07
C LYS A 35 13.47 2.42 -22.13
N GLN A 36 12.44 1.57 -22.03
CA GLN A 36 11.05 2.01 -22.01
C GLN A 36 10.75 2.89 -20.79
N CYS A 37 11.22 2.49 -19.59
CA CYS A 37 11.08 3.27 -18.35
C CYS A 37 11.78 4.63 -18.45
N GLN A 38 13.00 4.69 -19.01
CA GLN A 38 13.75 5.93 -19.19
C GLN A 38 13.07 6.88 -20.19
N MET A 39 12.53 6.36 -21.30
CA MET A 39 11.77 7.16 -22.26
C MET A 39 10.53 7.79 -21.60
N ARG A 40 9.80 7.02 -20.81
CA ARG A 40 8.64 7.53 -20.07
C ARG A 40 9.05 8.55 -18.99
N ALA A 41 10.19 8.36 -18.34
CA ALA A 41 10.70 9.29 -17.33
C ALA A 41 11.00 10.69 -17.87
N SER A 42 11.20 10.84 -19.17
CA SER A 42 11.43 12.14 -19.84
C SER A 42 10.13 12.89 -20.18
N VAL A 43 8.97 12.26 -20.04
CA VAL A 43 7.67 12.86 -20.35
C VAL A 43 7.05 13.45 -19.08
N ALA A 44 6.36 14.58 -19.22
CA ALA A 44 5.63 15.22 -18.11
C ALA A 44 4.60 14.28 -17.49
N ALA A 45 4.35 14.46 -16.19
CA ALA A 45 3.31 13.72 -15.49
C ALA A 45 1.92 13.99 -16.08
N SER A 46 1.11 12.96 -16.23
CA SER A 46 -0.27 13.07 -16.70
C SER A 46 -1.17 13.80 -15.69
N SER A 47 -2.33 14.27 -16.16
CA SER A 47 -3.31 14.91 -15.27
C SER A 47 -3.79 14.00 -14.15
N ARG A 48 -3.86 12.67 -14.40
CA ARG A 48 -4.19 11.66 -13.39
C ARG A 48 -3.08 11.54 -12.34
N ALA A 49 -1.82 11.51 -12.75
CA ALA A 49 -0.67 11.49 -11.84
C ALA A 49 -0.59 12.76 -10.96
N ILE A 50 -0.95 13.92 -11.53
CA ILE A 50 -1.04 15.17 -10.77
C ILE A 50 -2.16 15.10 -9.73
N LYS A 51 -3.34 14.57 -10.06
CA LYS A 51 -4.43 14.39 -9.08
C LYS A 51 -4.04 13.45 -7.94
N ILE A 52 -3.33 12.35 -8.24
CA ILE A 52 -2.79 11.42 -7.23
C ILE A 52 -1.88 12.18 -6.26
N LYS A 53 -0.94 12.99 -6.79
CA LYS A 53 -0.07 13.85 -5.98
C LYS A 53 -0.88 14.81 -5.10
N ASP A 54 -1.86 15.51 -5.69
CA ASP A 54 -2.66 16.53 -4.96
C ASP A 54 -3.47 15.89 -3.83
N GLU A 55 -4.07 14.71 -4.06
CA GLU A 55 -4.78 13.97 -3.00
C GLU A 55 -3.82 13.50 -1.90
N ALA A 56 -2.65 12.96 -2.26
CA ALA A 56 -1.64 12.55 -1.26
C ALA A 56 -1.20 13.73 -0.38
N ILE A 57 -0.99 14.91 -0.96
CA ILE A 57 -0.66 16.14 -0.23
C ILE A 57 -1.83 16.55 0.70
N ALA A 58 -3.07 16.50 0.22
CA ALA A 58 -4.24 16.84 1.02
C ALA A 58 -4.37 15.91 2.24
N GLN A 59 -4.15 14.60 2.06
CA GLN A 59 -4.19 13.64 3.17
C GLN A 59 -3.03 13.85 4.15
N HIS A 60 -1.84 14.20 3.68
CA HIS A 60 -0.71 14.54 4.53
C HIS A 60 -1.01 15.79 5.39
N GLN A 61 -1.59 16.82 4.80
CA GLN A 61 -2.01 18.03 5.53
C GLN A 61 -3.09 17.71 6.57
N ALA A 62 -4.02 16.82 6.23
CA ALA A 62 -5.07 16.39 7.14
C ALA A 62 -4.55 15.64 8.38
N PHE A 63 -3.39 14.99 8.28
CA PHE A 63 -2.63 14.41 9.41
C PHE A 63 -1.64 15.40 10.05
N ASN A 64 -1.85 16.69 9.85
CA ASN A 64 -0.98 17.75 10.40
C ASN A 64 0.49 17.64 9.97
N GLY A 65 0.77 16.98 8.84
CA GLY A 65 2.01 17.14 8.11
C GLY A 65 3.27 16.52 8.73
N SER A 66 3.21 15.29 9.24
CA SER A 66 4.40 14.55 9.72
C SER A 66 5.52 14.54 8.67
N ARG A 67 6.77 14.82 9.08
CA ARG A 67 7.90 14.97 8.16
C ARG A 67 9.15 14.25 8.63
N VAL A 68 9.77 13.58 7.66
CA VAL A 68 11.10 12.98 7.76
C VAL A 68 12.04 13.73 6.81
N ASP A 69 13.14 14.24 7.33
CA ASP A 69 14.12 14.99 6.55
C ASP A 69 14.98 14.06 5.66
N ARG A 70 15.88 14.69 4.85
CA ARG A 70 16.82 13.97 3.98
C ARG A 70 17.81 13.07 4.72
N THR A 71 17.99 13.24 6.03
CA THR A 71 18.85 12.39 6.87
C THR A 71 18.11 11.17 7.41
N GLY A 72 16.79 11.10 7.21
CA GLY A 72 15.93 10.03 7.67
C GLY A 72 15.37 10.23 9.08
N ARG A 73 15.54 11.42 9.68
CA ARG A 73 15.02 11.77 11.00
C ARG A 73 13.63 12.37 10.92
N ILE A 74 12.78 12.04 11.87
CA ILE A 74 11.52 12.76 12.08
C ILE A 74 11.87 14.15 12.59
N VAL A 75 11.51 15.17 11.82
CA VAL A 75 11.72 16.59 12.17
C VAL A 75 10.44 17.28 12.60
N PHE A 76 9.31 16.68 12.29
CA PHE A 76 8.00 17.10 12.75
C PHE A 76 7.09 15.89 12.83
N PHE A 77 6.42 15.72 13.95
CA PHE A 77 5.44 14.68 14.16
C PHE A 77 4.05 15.32 14.16
N GLY A 78 3.22 14.97 13.17
CA GLY A 78 1.84 15.40 13.07
C GLY A 78 0.92 14.56 13.94
N HIS A 79 -0.29 14.28 13.46
CA HIS A 79 -1.24 13.43 14.15
C HIS A 79 -0.92 11.95 13.96
N SER A 80 -1.17 11.15 15.01
CA SER A 80 -1.18 9.70 14.96
C SER A 80 -2.61 9.19 14.70
N GLU A 81 -2.75 8.05 14.04
CA GLU A 81 -4.03 7.38 13.81
C GLU A 81 -4.84 7.11 15.09
N ALA A 82 -4.17 7.01 16.23
CA ALA A 82 -4.81 6.72 17.51
C ALA A 82 -5.41 7.96 18.20
N GLU A 83 -5.13 9.17 17.68
CA GLU A 83 -5.59 10.40 18.32
C GLU A 83 -7.12 10.54 18.27
N SER A 84 -7.68 11.06 19.38
CA SER A 84 -9.11 11.22 19.58
C SER A 84 -9.56 12.66 19.36
N ASP A 85 -10.87 12.84 19.23
CA ASP A 85 -11.55 14.11 19.07
C ASP A 85 -11.22 15.13 20.20
N GLN A 86 -10.87 14.63 21.40
CA GLN A 86 -10.61 15.44 22.59
C GLN A 86 -9.24 16.13 22.57
N GLU A 87 -8.33 15.65 21.72
CA GLU A 87 -6.97 16.20 21.57
C GLU A 87 -6.87 17.25 20.47
N LEU A 88 -7.93 17.37 19.67
CA LEU A 88 -8.01 18.31 18.57
C LEU A 88 -8.76 19.57 19.05
N ASP A 89 -8.17 20.74 18.85
CA ASP A 89 -8.85 22.02 19.08
C ASP A 89 -10.24 22.02 18.45
N GLY A 90 -11.26 22.40 19.22
CA GLY A 90 -12.71 22.25 18.93
C GLY A 90 -13.25 22.84 17.62
N ASN A 91 -12.37 23.24 16.68
CA ASN A 91 -12.70 23.72 15.35
C ASN A 91 -12.44 22.70 14.21
N VAL A 92 -12.01 21.49 14.54
CA VAL A 92 -11.69 20.46 13.54
C VAL A 92 -12.95 19.72 13.15
N SER A 93 -13.25 19.65 11.86
CA SER A 93 -14.39 18.86 11.37
C SER A 93 -14.21 17.39 11.70
N ALA A 94 -15.29 16.67 11.98
CA ALA A 94 -15.26 15.23 12.26
C ALA A 94 -14.48 14.40 11.21
N ARG A 95 -14.35 14.91 9.98
CA ARG A 95 -13.59 14.29 8.90
C ARG A 95 -12.07 14.45 9.03
N GLN A 96 -11.59 15.32 9.91
CA GLN A 96 -10.16 15.59 10.11
C GLN A 96 -9.62 14.85 11.34
N ILE A 97 -10.45 14.08 12.02
CA ILE A 97 -10.04 13.25 13.14
C ILE A 97 -9.18 12.09 12.61
N PRO A 98 -7.94 11.90 13.07
CA PRO A 98 -6.99 10.96 12.48
C PRO A 98 -7.51 9.53 12.36
N TRP A 99 -8.13 8.97 13.41
CA TRP A 99 -8.66 7.61 13.32
C TRP A 99 -9.81 7.46 12.31
N ARG A 100 -10.65 8.50 12.15
CA ARG A 100 -11.73 8.49 11.15
C ARG A 100 -11.20 8.63 9.73
N GLN A 101 -10.08 9.30 9.56
CA GLN A 101 -9.39 9.35 8.26
C GLN A 101 -8.79 7.98 7.91
N ALA A 102 -8.11 7.33 8.87
CA ALA A 102 -7.61 5.98 8.68
C ALA A 102 -8.75 5.01 8.35
N LEU A 103 -9.88 5.10 9.05
CA LEU A 103 -11.11 4.37 8.72
C LEU A 103 -11.58 4.67 7.29
N GLY A 104 -11.59 5.94 6.89
CA GLY A 104 -12.00 6.38 5.55
C GLY A 104 -11.15 5.77 4.43
N TYR A 105 -9.88 5.44 4.67
CA TYR A 105 -9.06 4.73 3.68
C TYR A 105 -9.55 3.30 3.46
N TRP A 106 -9.96 2.60 4.52
CA TRP A 106 -10.58 1.28 4.44
C TRP A 106 -11.94 1.32 3.74
N GLU A 107 -12.75 2.33 4.05
CA GLU A 107 -14.06 2.54 3.44
C GLU A 107 -13.94 2.76 1.93
N LYS A 108 -13.03 3.65 1.52
CA LYS A 108 -12.75 3.92 0.10
C LYS A 108 -12.21 2.70 -0.64
N LEU A 109 -11.37 1.89 0.02
CA LEU A 109 -10.85 0.66 -0.57
C LEU A 109 -11.98 -0.31 -0.91
N ASN A 110 -12.97 -0.43 -0.03
CA ASN A 110 -14.07 -1.39 -0.15
C ASN A 110 -15.26 -0.87 -0.94
N ASP A 111 -15.26 0.42 -1.31
CA ASP A 111 -16.42 1.13 -1.88
C ASP A 111 -17.70 0.94 -1.03
N ARG A 112 -17.53 0.79 0.29
CA ARG A 112 -18.62 0.61 1.27
C ARG A 112 -18.27 1.33 2.55
N LYS A 113 -19.25 1.98 3.14
CA LYS A 113 -19.12 2.52 4.49
C LYS A 113 -19.11 1.37 5.51
N ILE A 114 -18.12 1.38 6.38
CA ILE A 114 -18.08 0.45 7.52
C ILE A 114 -19.25 0.81 8.46
N GLY A 115 -20.15 -0.15 8.70
CA GLY A 115 -21.37 0.06 9.50
C GLY A 115 -22.66 0.23 8.71
N GLU A 116 -22.62 0.51 7.41
CA GLU A 116 -23.79 0.59 6.53
C GLU A 116 -23.94 -0.69 5.68
N GLY A 117 -24.12 -1.83 6.28
CA GLY A 117 -24.40 -3.07 5.56
C GLY A 117 -25.86 -3.47 5.67
N ALA A 118 -26.44 -4.08 4.65
CA ALA A 118 -27.73 -4.76 4.76
C ALA A 118 -27.63 -5.78 5.91
N GLY A 119 -28.30 -5.50 7.03
CA GLY A 119 -28.24 -6.31 8.24
C GLY A 119 -27.22 -5.89 9.28
N GLY A 120 -26.57 -4.70 9.18
CA GLY A 120 -25.64 -4.18 10.20
C GLY A 120 -24.33 -4.97 10.34
N ALA A 121 -23.95 -5.76 9.34
CA ALA A 121 -22.71 -6.52 9.36
C ALA A 121 -21.53 -5.61 8.93
N LEU A 122 -20.75 -5.15 9.90
CA LEU A 122 -19.47 -4.53 9.64
C LEU A 122 -18.54 -5.52 8.91
N GLN A 123 -18.21 -5.23 7.67
CA GLN A 123 -17.08 -5.88 7.04
C GLN A 123 -15.82 -5.14 7.46
N VAL A 124 -15.30 -5.46 8.62
CA VAL A 124 -14.00 -4.98 9.07
C VAL A 124 -12.94 -5.89 8.48
N TRP A 125 -12.00 -5.33 7.74
CA TRP A 125 -10.90 -6.09 7.15
C TRP A 125 -9.88 -6.50 8.20
N TYR A 126 -9.77 -5.68 9.27
CA TYR A 126 -8.89 -5.93 10.39
C TYR A 126 -9.63 -5.90 11.72
N TYR A 127 -9.03 -6.48 12.73
CA TYR A 127 -9.70 -6.79 14.00
C TYR A 127 -8.78 -6.45 15.17
N PRO A 128 -9.33 -6.05 16.33
CA PRO A 128 -8.53 -5.75 17.51
C PRO A 128 -7.54 -6.86 17.84
N GLY A 129 -6.26 -6.49 17.98
CA GLY A 129 -5.19 -7.43 18.26
C GLY A 129 -4.89 -8.43 17.14
N ALA A 130 -5.34 -8.17 15.90
CA ALA A 130 -4.88 -8.94 14.75
C ALA A 130 -3.43 -8.54 14.44
N LEU A 131 -2.59 -9.53 14.23
CA LEU A 131 -1.22 -9.35 13.72
C LEU A 131 -1.18 -9.82 12.27
N ASP A 132 -0.32 -9.23 11.46
CA ASP A 132 -0.16 -9.61 10.05
C ASP A 132 0.18 -11.11 9.89
N ASP A 133 0.82 -11.70 10.91
CA ASP A 133 1.21 -13.12 10.94
C ASP A 133 0.15 -14.06 11.55
N ASP A 134 -1.00 -13.54 11.95
CA ASP A 134 -2.04 -14.39 12.55
C ASP A 134 -2.58 -15.39 11.51
N PRO A 135 -2.67 -16.69 11.86
CA PRO A 135 -3.29 -17.68 10.98
C PRO A 135 -4.72 -17.30 10.60
N PRO A 136 -5.21 -17.66 9.41
CA PRO A 136 -6.57 -17.32 8.93
C PRO A 136 -7.67 -17.71 9.90
N SER A 137 -7.50 -18.79 10.68
CA SER A 137 -8.46 -19.22 11.72
C SER A 137 -8.53 -18.25 12.90
N ILE A 138 -7.41 -17.61 13.26
CA ILE A 138 -7.35 -16.60 14.33
C ILE A 138 -7.95 -15.30 13.81
N LEU A 139 -7.60 -14.86 12.61
CA LEU A 139 -8.20 -13.69 11.98
C LEU A 139 -9.72 -13.80 11.88
N HIS A 140 -10.22 -14.94 11.42
CA HIS A 140 -11.67 -15.21 11.38
C HIS A 140 -12.31 -15.13 12.77
N ARG A 141 -11.67 -15.67 13.80
CA ARG A 141 -12.18 -15.62 15.18
C ARG A 141 -12.26 -14.19 15.70
N LYS A 142 -11.21 -13.40 15.51
CA LYS A 142 -11.17 -11.98 15.91
C LYS A 142 -12.27 -11.19 15.20
N LYS A 143 -12.48 -11.43 13.91
CA LYS A 143 -13.57 -10.87 13.12
C LYS A 143 -14.93 -11.15 13.74
N MET A 144 -15.19 -12.40 14.04
CA MET A 144 -16.46 -12.79 14.65
C MET A 144 -16.66 -12.17 16.03
N GLN A 145 -15.60 -11.95 16.79
CA GLN A 145 -15.69 -11.26 18.09
C GLN A 145 -16.13 -9.81 17.94
N VAL A 146 -15.51 -9.05 17.02
CA VAL A 146 -15.90 -7.65 16.76
C VAL A 146 -17.35 -7.57 16.28
N GLN A 147 -17.76 -8.41 15.35
CA GLN A 147 -19.13 -8.45 14.84
C GLN A 147 -20.15 -8.76 15.95
N ARG A 148 -19.83 -9.72 16.83
CA ARG A 148 -20.67 -10.07 17.99
C ARG A 148 -20.76 -8.90 18.96
N LEU A 149 -19.64 -8.21 19.24
CA LEU A 149 -19.62 -7.07 20.14
C LEU A 149 -20.45 -5.91 19.59
N LEU A 150 -20.33 -5.57 18.33
CA LEU A 150 -21.14 -4.53 17.70
C LEU A 150 -22.62 -4.89 17.68
N LYS A 151 -22.96 -6.15 17.38
CA LYS A 151 -24.33 -6.64 17.47
C LYS A 151 -24.88 -6.58 18.91
N PHE A 152 -24.05 -6.93 19.89
CA PHE A 152 -24.41 -6.84 21.30
C PHE A 152 -24.69 -5.39 21.68
N ILE A 153 -23.82 -4.43 21.36
CA ILE A 153 -24.00 -3.00 21.63
C ILE A 153 -25.28 -2.48 20.96
N SER A 154 -25.54 -2.88 19.71
CA SER A 154 -26.81 -2.49 19.02
C SER A 154 -28.05 -2.99 19.68
N GLY A 155 -27.99 -4.12 20.40
CA GLY A 155 -29.12 -4.73 21.13
C GLY A 155 -29.21 -4.35 22.60
N LEU A 156 -28.28 -3.48 23.11
CA LEU A 156 -28.35 -3.04 24.51
C LEU A 156 -29.61 -2.22 24.75
N ASP A 157 -30.34 -2.55 25.82
CA ASP A 157 -31.39 -1.69 26.34
C ASP A 157 -30.77 -0.59 27.21
N LEU A 158 -30.64 0.58 26.63
CA LEU A 158 -30.09 1.78 27.27
C LEU A 158 -31.21 2.75 27.71
N SER A 159 -32.48 2.33 27.69
CA SER A 159 -33.62 3.20 28.01
C SER A 159 -33.54 3.82 29.41
N GLN A 160 -32.86 3.15 30.34
CA GLN A 160 -32.62 3.65 31.70
C GLN A 160 -31.55 4.75 31.78
N MET A 161 -30.80 4.97 30.70
CA MET A 161 -29.73 6.00 30.63
C MET A 161 -30.29 7.37 30.23
N GLY A 162 -31.59 7.47 30.00
CA GLY A 162 -32.24 8.73 29.65
C GLY A 162 -32.07 9.15 28.18
N PRO A 163 -32.21 10.45 27.86
CA PRO A 163 -32.23 10.94 26.49
C PRO A 163 -30.87 10.77 25.77
N GLU A 164 -29.78 10.53 26.49
CA GLU A 164 -28.41 10.34 25.93
C GLU A 164 -28.12 8.88 25.53
N SER A 165 -29.15 8.00 25.59
CA SER A 165 -28.98 6.56 25.35
C SER A 165 -28.47 6.24 23.94
N ASP A 166 -28.89 7.01 22.94
CA ASP A 166 -28.45 6.83 21.54
C ASP A 166 -27.00 7.32 21.34
N ASP A 167 -26.63 8.46 21.93
CA ASP A 167 -25.26 8.98 21.90
C ASP A 167 -24.29 8.02 22.57
N LEU A 168 -24.70 7.43 23.72
CA LEU A 168 -23.88 6.42 24.40
C LEU A 168 -23.70 5.17 23.53
N ARG A 169 -24.76 4.69 22.87
CA ARG A 169 -24.70 3.55 21.95
C ARG A 169 -23.72 3.84 20.80
N GLU A 170 -23.83 5.01 20.19
CA GLU A 170 -22.94 5.44 19.11
C GLU A 170 -21.49 5.52 19.59
N ALA A 171 -21.23 6.12 20.74
CA ALA A 171 -19.89 6.21 21.34
C ALA A 171 -19.28 4.83 21.60
N LEU A 172 -20.05 3.87 22.09
CA LEU A 172 -19.60 2.49 22.29
C LEU A 172 -19.25 1.81 20.96
N GLN A 173 -20.08 1.97 19.92
CA GLN A 173 -19.82 1.41 18.60
C GLN A 173 -18.56 2.03 17.98
N GLN A 174 -18.42 3.34 18.04
CA GLN A 174 -17.22 4.05 17.55
C GLN A 174 -15.96 3.61 18.28
N SER A 175 -16.02 3.38 19.58
CA SER A 175 -14.88 2.88 20.35
C SER A 175 -14.43 1.50 19.89
N VAL A 176 -15.38 0.60 19.57
CA VAL A 176 -15.08 -0.73 19.01
C VAL A 176 -14.46 -0.60 17.62
N ILE A 177 -15.02 0.23 16.75
CA ILE A 177 -14.50 0.46 15.41
C ILE A 177 -13.07 1.03 15.49
N ARG A 178 -12.87 2.07 16.30
CA ARG A 178 -11.56 2.69 16.50
C ARG A 178 -10.52 1.67 16.97
N SER A 179 -10.84 0.86 17.97
CA SER A 179 -9.92 -0.19 18.44
C SER A 179 -9.66 -1.29 17.42
N SER A 180 -10.53 -1.44 16.40
CA SER A 180 -10.36 -2.42 15.32
C SER A 180 -9.41 -1.96 14.22
N ILE A 181 -9.13 -0.67 14.11
CA ILE A 181 -8.30 -0.09 13.06
C ILE A 181 -6.97 0.46 13.60
N SER A 182 -6.88 0.73 14.90
CA SER A 182 -5.64 1.17 15.53
C SER A 182 -4.60 0.06 15.49
N ASP A 183 -3.35 0.43 15.25
CA ASP A 183 -2.20 -0.48 15.15
C ASP A 183 -2.28 -1.52 14.01
N VAL A 184 -3.20 -1.32 13.07
CA VAL A 184 -3.30 -2.15 11.89
C VAL A 184 -2.61 -1.49 10.70
N ALA A 185 -1.88 -2.27 9.90
CA ALA A 185 -1.16 -1.76 8.74
C ALA A 185 -2.11 -1.25 7.64
N TRP A 186 -2.43 0.04 7.65
CA TRP A 186 -3.32 0.67 6.65
C TRP A 186 -2.57 1.35 5.48
N SER A 187 -1.27 1.16 5.36
CA SER A 187 -0.47 1.83 4.32
C SER A 187 -0.92 1.52 2.89
N ALA A 188 -1.29 0.27 2.61
CA ALA A 188 -1.78 -0.11 1.28
C ALA A 188 -3.22 0.36 1.04
N ALA A 189 -4.07 0.36 2.08
CA ALA A 189 -5.41 0.96 2.01
C ALA A 189 -5.33 2.47 1.73
N PHE A 190 -4.35 3.19 2.32
CA PHE A 190 -4.05 4.58 2.01
C PHE A 190 -3.75 4.77 0.51
N VAL A 191 -2.77 4.04 -0.05
CA VAL A 191 -2.43 4.14 -1.47
C VAL A 191 -3.64 3.84 -2.33
N SER A 192 -4.36 2.74 -2.07
CA SER A 192 -5.58 2.39 -2.80
C SER A 192 -6.65 3.48 -2.71
N SER A 193 -6.83 4.12 -1.55
CA SER A 193 -7.79 5.21 -1.38
C SER A 193 -7.41 6.47 -2.16
N ILE A 194 -6.11 6.78 -2.26
CA ILE A 194 -5.61 7.87 -3.11
C ILE A 194 -5.89 7.58 -4.58
N MET A 195 -5.67 6.34 -5.02
CA MET A 195 -5.97 5.94 -6.41
C MET A 195 -7.47 6.04 -6.75
N ARG A 196 -8.37 5.90 -5.77
CA ARG A 196 -9.82 6.14 -5.97
C ARG A 196 -10.18 7.61 -6.26
N ALA A 197 -9.28 8.57 -6.01
CA ALA A 197 -9.48 9.97 -6.40
C ALA A 197 -9.40 10.20 -7.92
N VAL A 198 -8.90 9.21 -8.66
CA VAL A 198 -8.86 9.21 -10.12
C VAL A 198 -9.68 8.04 -10.67
N PRO A 199 -10.35 8.20 -11.83
CA PRO A 199 -11.17 7.12 -12.41
C PRO A 199 -10.25 6.06 -13.06
N LEU A 200 -9.67 5.18 -12.26
CA LEU A 200 -8.91 4.02 -12.71
C LEU A 200 -9.81 2.79 -12.71
N ASP A 201 -9.79 2.04 -13.81
CA ASP A 201 -10.51 0.78 -13.90
C ASP A 201 -9.85 -0.30 -13.03
N GLU A 202 -10.63 -0.95 -12.17
CA GLU A 202 -10.14 -1.90 -11.18
C GLU A 202 -9.58 -3.18 -11.80
N LYS A 203 -10.10 -3.58 -12.95
CA LYS A 203 -9.71 -4.84 -13.60
C LYS A 203 -8.50 -4.67 -14.52
N THR A 204 -8.32 -3.48 -15.07
CA THR A 204 -7.36 -3.26 -16.16
C THR A 204 -6.27 -2.25 -15.82
N GLU A 205 -6.55 -1.23 -14.98
CA GLU A 205 -5.62 -0.15 -14.73
C GLU A 205 -4.93 -0.22 -13.36
N PHE A 206 -5.66 -0.57 -12.27
CA PHE A 206 -5.07 -0.61 -10.93
C PHE A 206 -5.75 -1.64 -10.02
N SER A 207 -4.99 -2.58 -9.49
CA SER A 207 -5.48 -3.61 -8.56
C SER A 207 -5.56 -3.05 -7.14
N TYR A 208 -6.74 -2.55 -6.77
CA TYR A 208 -6.99 -2.02 -5.42
C TYR A 208 -6.93 -3.13 -4.37
N ASP A 209 -6.09 -2.95 -3.36
CA ASP A 209 -5.93 -3.96 -2.30
C ASP A 209 -5.43 -3.33 -0.99
N ALA A 210 -5.60 -4.05 0.10
CA ALA A 210 -5.02 -3.78 1.41
C ALA A 210 -3.54 -4.21 1.51
N SER A 211 -3.02 -4.85 0.48
CA SER A 211 -1.64 -5.30 0.35
C SER A 211 -0.92 -4.57 -0.79
N HIS A 212 0.22 -3.97 -0.49
CA HIS A 212 1.07 -3.37 -1.53
C HIS A 212 1.54 -4.40 -2.57
N VAL A 213 1.71 -5.65 -2.16
CA VAL A 213 2.17 -6.75 -3.03
C VAL A 213 1.25 -6.92 -4.23
N THR A 214 -0.07 -6.81 -4.04
CA THR A 214 -1.06 -7.01 -5.11
C THR A 214 -0.83 -6.08 -6.29
N TYR A 215 -0.73 -4.78 -6.09
CA TYR A 215 -0.53 -3.85 -7.20
C TYR A 215 0.93 -3.78 -7.68
N ILE A 216 1.91 -4.14 -6.84
CA ILE A 216 3.30 -4.33 -7.30
C ILE A 216 3.38 -5.51 -8.26
N THR A 217 2.81 -6.65 -7.90
CA THR A 217 2.76 -7.86 -8.75
C THR A 217 2.03 -7.58 -10.05
N SER A 218 0.85 -6.97 -9.98
CA SER A 218 0.08 -6.59 -11.17
C SER A 218 0.88 -5.69 -12.12
N ALA A 219 1.63 -4.70 -11.60
CA ALA A 219 2.47 -3.83 -12.42
C ALA A 219 3.66 -4.59 -13.04
N ILE A 220 4.25 -5.56 -12.33
CA ILE A 220 5.33 -6.42 -12.87
C ILE A 220 4.80 -7.33 -13.96
N GLU A 221 3.69 -8.02 -13.73
CA GLU A 221 3.06 -8.87 -14.73
C GLU A 221 2.69 -8.09 -15.99
N GLN A 222 2.19 -6.86 -15.83
CA GLN A 222 1.91 -5.99 -16.95
C GLN A 222 3.19 -5.62 -17.71
N SER A 223 4.26 -5.28 -17.00
CA SER A 223 5.55 -4.98 -17.64
C SER A 223 6.14 -6.20 -18.36
N LEU A 224 5.92 -7.41 -17.86
CA LEU A 224 6.27 -8.65 -18.56
C LEU A 224 5.46 -8.82 -19.85
N ARG A 225 4.15 -8.58 -19.83
CA ARG A 225 3.29 -8.60 -21.05
C ARG A 225 3.77 -7.59 -22.09
N ASP A 226 4.13 -6.39 -21.67
CA ASP A 226 4.65 -5.34 -22.57
C ASP A 226 5.95 -5.76 -23.26
N LEU A 227 6.81 -6.53 -22.59
CA LEU A 227 8.07 -7.01 -23.16
C LEU A 227 7.86 -8.00 -24.32
N VAL A 228 6.71 -8.67 -24.37
CA VAL A 228 6.36 -9.62 -25.46
C VAL A 228 5.42 -9.01 -26.51
N GLY A 229 5.24 -7.70 -26.48
CA GLY A 229 4.40 -7.00 -27.46
C GLY A 229 2.92 -7.00 -27.13
N GLY A 230 2.53 -7.33 -25.88
CA GLY A 230 1.18 -7.19 -25.39
C GLY A 230 0.79 -5.72 -25.16
N GLU A 231 -0.49 -5.40 -25.27
CA GLU A 231 -0.99 -4.06 -24.95
C GLU A 231 -1.02 -3.83 -23.42
N SER A 232 -0.49 -2.69 -22.98
CA SER A 232 -0.52 -2.27 -21.60
C SER A 232 -1.76 -1.46 -21.32
N THR A 233 -2.61 -1.95 -20.44
CA THR A 233 -3.76 -1.22 -19.90
C THR A 233 -3.49 -0.70 -18.49
N SER A 234 -2.49 -1.25 -17.80
CA SER A 234 -2.17 -0.85 -16.43
C SER A 234 -1.72 0.60 -16.33
N PHE A 235 -2.22 1.29 -15.30
CA PHE A 235 -1.80 2.65 -14.99
C PHE A 235 -0.33 2.70 -14.53
N TYR A 236 0.16 1.65 -13.88
CA TYR A 236 1.54 1.56 -13.45
C TYR A 236 2.35 0.55 -14.23
N ARG A 237 3.61 0.91 -14.51
CA ARG A 237 4.64 0.01 -15.01
C ARG A 237 5.74 -0.14 -13.96
N ALA A 238 6.17 -1.37 -13.72
CA ALA A 238 7.28 -1.63 -12.81
C ALA A 238 8.61 -1.33 -13.49
N CYS A 239 9.42 -0.47 -12.87
CA CYS A 239 10.71 -0.01 -13.35
C CYS A 239 11.77 -0.19 -12.25
N ASP A 240 13.03 -0.37 -12.68
CA ASP A 240 14.17 -0.44 -11.78
C ASP A 240 14.53 0.96 -11.28
N PRO A 241 14.47 1.23 -9.95
CA PRO A 241 14.78 2.54 -9.39
C PRO A 241 16.25 2.96 -9.58
N ASP A 242 17.17 2.00 -9.81
CA ASP A 242 18.59 2.26 -10.07
C ASP A 242 18.85 2.78 -11.48
N THR A 243 17.86 2.63 -12.38
CA THR A 243 17.99 3.03 -13.80
C THR A 243 16.92 4.02 -14.26
N THR A 244 15.88 4.26 -13.47
CA THR A 244 14.73 5.08 -13.86
C THR A 244 14.58 6.29 -12.95
N LYS A 245 14.46 7.48 -13.53
CA LYS A 245 14.19 8.71 -12.80
C LYS A 245 12.73 8.73 -12.33
N PRO A 246 12.46 9.12 -11.07
CA PRO A 246 11.10 9.26 -10.58
C PRO A 246 10.38 10.46 -11.22
N ARG A 247 9.05 10.36 -11.29
CA ARG A 247 8.15 11.44 -11.68
C ARG A 247 7.04 11.60 -10.66
N ILE A 248 6.37 12.74 -10.69
CA ILE A 248 5.17 12.98 -9.88
C ILE A 248 4.12 11.91 -10.16
N GLY A 249 3.53 11.35 -9.10
CA GLY A 249 2.53 10.30 -9.15
C GLY A 249 3.09 8.87 -9.25
N ASP A 250 4.40 8.69 -9.41
CA ASP A 250 5.03 7.38 -9.31
C ASP A 250 5.00 6.87 -7.86
N LEU A 251 5.16 5.55 -7.67
CA LEU A 251 5.29 4.94 -6.35
C LEU A 251 6.69 4.37 -6.18
N PHE A 252 7.40 4.80 -5.14
CA PHE A 252 8.59 4.09 -4.67
C PHE A 252 8.19 3.01 -3.69
N CYS A 253 8.57 1.76 -3.95
CA CYS A 253 8.26 0.64 -3.07
C CYS A 253 9.51 -0.01 -2.51
N TYR A 254 9.44 -0.39 -1.22
CA TYR A 254 10.51 -1.07 -0.52
C TYR A 254 10.01 -2.30 0.22
N HIS A 255 10.92 -3.24 0.45
CA HIS A 255 10.65 -4.44 1.23
C HIS A 255 10.77 -4.13 2.73
N ARG A 256 9.76 -4.52 3.50
CA ARG A 256 9.81 -4.52 4.97
C ARG A 256 10.50 -5.80 5.45
N HIS A 257 11.50 -5.66 6.30
CA HIS A 257 12.08 -6.79 6.99
C HIS A 257 11.21 -7.18 8.18
N ILE A 258 10.85 -8.46 8.27
CA ILE A 258 10.24 -9.01 9.47
C ILE A 258 11.35 -9.69 10.26
N GLU A 259 11.49 -9.30 11.51
CA GLU A 259 12.48 -9.87 12.42
C GLU A 259 12.24 -11.38 12.57
N GLY A 260 13.33 -12.17 12.44
CA GLY A 260 13.25 -13.62 12.54
C GLY A 260 12.92 -14.37 11.24
N THR A 261 12.56 -13.67 10.16
CA THR A 261 12.37 -14.33 8.86
C THR A 261 13.63 -14.23 8.01
N PRO A 262 14.08 -15.33 7.35
CA PRO A 262 15.16 -15.26 6.37
C PRO A 262 14.70 -14.31 5.25
N HIS A 263 15.50 -13.25 4.99
CA HIS A 263 15.20 -12.35 3.89
C HIS A 263 15.46 -13.09 2.58
N PRO A 264 14.43 -13.46 1.79
CA PRO A 264 14.61 -14.32 0.61
C PRO A 264 15.58 -13.70 -0.42
N TYR A 265 15.72 -12.37 -0.39
CA TYR A 265 16.57 -11.62 -1.31
C TYR A 265 17.85 -11.04 -0.68
N ALA A 266 18.10 -11.25 0.61
CA ALA A 266 19.29 -10.72 1.30
C ALA A 266 20.61 -11.30 0.74
N GLN A 267 20.56 -12.47 0.13
CA GLN A 267 21.72 -13.21 -0.37
C GLN A 267 21.83 -13.21 -1.90
N LYS A 268 20.83 -12.73 -2.62
CA LYS A 268 20.85 -12.71 -4.09
C LYS A 268 21.33 -11.35 -4.58
N GLY A 269 22.45 -11.36 -5.26
CA GLY A 269 23.21 -10.25 -5.85
C GLY A 269 22.45 -9.07 -6.47
N PRO A 270 23.09 -8.26 -7.32
CA PRO A 270 22.98 -6.79 -7.32
C PRO A 270 21.64 -6.18 -7.71
N SER A 271 20.57 -6.93 -8.00
CA SER A 271 19.29 -6.30 -8.31
C SER A 271 18.12 -7.12 -7.76
N LEU A 272 17.62 -6.71 -6.61
CA LEU A 272 16.37 -7.20 -6.02
C LEU A 272 15.21 -7.12 -7.04
N PHE A 273 15.17 -6.05 -7.84
CA PHE A 273 14.23 -5.85 -8.92
C PHE A 273 14.26 -7.00 -9.95
N LYS A 274 15.45 -7.35 -10.46
CA LYS A 274 15.58 -8.43 -11.46
C LYS A 274 15.18 -9.80 -10.90
N SER A 275 15.53 -10.08 -9.64
CA SER A 275 15.12 -11.33 -8.98
C SER A 275 13.61 -11.42 -8.88
N LEU A 276 12.97 -10.37 -8.40
CA LEU A 276 11.51 -10.30 -8.27
C LEU A 276 10.79 -10.52 -9.61
N PHE A 277 11.26 -9.88 -10.68
CA PHE A 277 10.70 -10.10 -12.03
C PHE A 277 10.81 -11.55 -12.48
N ARG A 278 11.96 -12.19 -12.25
CA ARG A 278 12.17 -13.59 -12.62
C ARG A 278 11.30 -14.54 -11.82
N ASP A 279 11.15 -14.27 -10.53
CA ASP A 279 10.34 -15.12 -9.64
C ASP A 279 8.84 -15.01 -10.01
N ILE A 280 8.33 -13.80 -10.28
CA ILE A 280 6.95 -13.61 -10.76
C ILE A 280 6.76 -14.23 -12.17
N ALA A 281 7.74 -14.09 -13.07
CA ALA A 281 7.67 -14.71 -14.39
C ALA A 281 7.59 -16.23 -14.34
N LYS A 282 8.10 -16.85 -13.28
CA LYS A 282 7.99 -18.30 -13.01
C LYS A 282 6.71 -18.70 -12.27
N GLY A 283 5.87 -17.73 -11.88
CA GLY A 283 4.69 -17.96 -11.05
C GLY A 283 5.02 -18.21 -9.58
N GLU A 284 6.22 -17.83 -9.13
CA GLU A 284 6.59 -17.88 -7.72
C GLU A 284 5.93 -16.74 -6.96
N GLU A 285 5.55 -16.96 -5.69
CA GLU A 285 4.93 -15.93 -4.86
C GLU A 285 5.92 -14.78 -4.62
N PRO A 286 5.48 -13.53 -4.81
CA PRO A 286 6.31 -12.36 -4.59
C PRO A 286 6.53 -12.11 -3.09
N ILE A 287 7.32 -11.09 -2.81
CA ILE A 287 7.63 -10.56 -1.48
C ILE A 287 6.36 -10.37 -0.64
N SER A 288 6.29 -11.02 0.51
CA SER A 288 5.11 -11.00 1.39
C SER A 288 4.87 -9.63 2.06
N HIS A 289 5.92 -8.84 2.33
CA HIS A 289 5.83 -7.60 3.09
C HIS A 289 6.51 -6.46 2.35
N SER A 290 5.73 -5.49 1.91
CA SER A 290 6.21 -4.32 1.19
C SER A 290 5.53 -3.05 1.66
N HIS A 291 6.06 -1.90 1.25
CA HIS A 291 5.47 -0.59 1.46
C HIS A 291 5.75 0.29 0.25
N CYS A 292 4.81 1.15 -0.10
CA CYS A 292 4.97 2.10 -1.20
C CYS A 292 4.63 3.51 -0.74
N ASP A 293 5.46 4.46 -1.19
CA ASP A 293 5.26 5.90 -1.00
C ASP A 293 5.00 6.57 -2.35
N ILE A 294 4.11 7.56 -2.38
CA ILE A 294 3.71 8.30 -3.58
C ILE A 294 4.69 9.45 -3.80
N VAL A 295 5.26 9.57 -4.99
CA VAL A 295 6.12 10.70 -5.37
C VAL A 295 5.28 11.95 -5.58
N VAL A 296 5.50 12.98 -4.76
CA VAL A 296 4.75 14.24 -4.81
C VAL A 296 5.57 15.41 -5.33
N ARG A 297 6.89 15.36 -5.26
CA ARG A 297 7.77 16.39 -5.80
C ARG A 297 9.11 15.79 -6.21
N VAL A 298 9.63 16.23 -7.34
CA VAL A 298 11.00 15.95 -7.79
C VAL A 298 11.73 17.28 -7.96
N ASP A 299 12.82 17.44 -7.22
CA ASP A 299 13.66 18.63 -7.24
C ASP A 299 15.05 18.23 -7.76
N SER A 300 15.24 18.43 -9.07
CA SER A 300 16.50 18.08 -9.73
C SER A 300 17.67 18.96 -9.27
N ASP A 301 17.41 20.23 -8.96
CA ASP A 301 18.45 21.20 -8.60
C ASP A 301 19.05 20.88 -7.23
N SER A 302 18.22 20.40 -6.31
CA SER A 302 18.66 19.99 -4.97
C SER A 302 18.94 18.50 -4.85
N SER A 303 18.83 17.72 -5.93
CA SER A 303 19.00 16.26 -5.97
C SER A 303 18.13 15.54 -4.93
N LYS A 304 16.83 15.86 -4.91
CA LYS A 304 15.87 15.33 -3.94
C LYS A 304 14.59 14.88 -4.61
N VAL A 305 13.95 13.92 -3.98
CA VAL A 305 12.56 13.53 -4.26
C VAL A 305 11.78 13.48 -2.96
N THR A 306 10.59 14.06 -2.98
CA THR A 306 9.67 14.04 -1.84
C THR A 306 8.60 13.00 -2.10
N VAL A 307 8.37 12.13 -1.13
CA VAL A 307 7.36 11.08 -1.19
C VAL A 307 6.44 11.14 0.02
N ILE A 308 5.19 10.68 -0.11
CA ILE A 308 4.22 10.58 0.98
C ILE A 308 3.75 9.14 1.10
N GLY A 309 3.84 8.60 2.32
CA GLY A 309 3.36 7.27 2.67
C GLY A 309 2.33 7.30 3.80
N GLY A 310 1.35 6.42 3.74
CA GLY A 310 0.40 6.18 4.83
C GLY A 310 0.94 5.16 5.83
N ASN A 311 0.52 5.27 7.07
CA ASN A 311 0.95 4.39 8.18
C ASN A 311 2.48 4.34 8.38
N VAL A 312 3.14 5.46 8.15
CA VAL A 312 4.54 5.64 8.51
C VAL A 312 4.58 6.26 9.91
N GLN A 313 4.98 5.47 10.92
CA GLN A 313 4.85 5.84 12.32
C GLN A 313 3.40 6.22 12.69
N ASN A 314 2.45 5.39 12.28
CA ASN A 314 1.00 5.56 12.51
C ASN A 314 0.44 6.92 12.03
N SER A 315 1.06 7.51 11.00
CA SER A 315 0.71 8.81 10.42
C SER A 315 0.79 8.79 8.90
N VAL A 316 0.26 9.83 8.25
CA VAL A 316 0.59 10.14 6.86
C VAL A 316 1.83 11.02 6.86
N THR A 317 2.95 10.49 6.36
CA THR A 317 4.27 11.09 6.54
C THR A 317 4.93 11.43 5.21
N GLU A 318 5.41 12.66 5.10
CA GLU A 318 6.27 13.11 4.02
C GLU A 318 7.73 12.70 4.32
N LYS A 319 8.41 12.12 3.33
CA LYS A 319 9.84 11.79 3.41
C LYS A 319 10.61 12.48 2.28
N VAL A 320 11.79 13.01 2.59
CA VAL A 320 12.70 13.59 1.61
C VAL A 320 13.83 12.61 1.34
N LEU A 321 13.82 11.99 0.17
CA LEU A 321 14.84 11.03 -0.26
C LEU A 321 15.91 11.73 -1.11
N ASN A 322 17.15 11.22 -1.06
CA ASN A 322 18.25 11.70 -1.86
C ASN A 322 18.25 11.08 -3.26
N LEU A 323 18.49 11.89 -4.26
CA LEU A 323 18.82 11.46 -5.61
C LEU A 323 20.34 11.57 -5.83
N ASN A 324 20.90 10.75 -6.72
CA ASN A 324 22.28 10.90 -7.17
C ASN A 324 22.39 11.94 -8.30
N GLU A 325 23.60 12.21 -8.76
CA GLU A 325 23.89 13.17 -9.85
C GLU A 325 23.16 12.87 -11.17
N ARG A 326 22.76 11.62 -11.38
CA ARG A 326 21.96 11.20 -12.54
C ARG A 326 20.46 11.41 -12.35
N GLY A 327 20.00 11.88 -11.17
CA GLY A 327 18.61 12.03 -10.82
C GLY A 327 17.91 10.70 -10.50
N LEU A 328 18.65 9.63 -10.20
CA LEU A 328 18.15 8.32 -9.77
C LEU A 328 18.15 8.25 -8.25
N LEU A 329 17.35 7.35 -7.67
CA LEU A 329 17.38 7.14 -6.24
C LEU A 329 18.80 6.82 -5.76
N SER A 330 19.28 7.56 -4.76
CA SER A 330 20.61 7.34 -4.21
C SER A 330 20.63 6.10 -3.32
N ALA A 331 21.67 5.27 -3.41
CA ALA A 331 21.90 4.20 -2.45
C ALA A 331 22.19 4.75 -1.03
N ALA A 332 22.69 6.00 -0.94
CA ALA A 332 22.95 6.68 0.32
C ALA A 332 21.74 7.52 0.74
N GLN A 333 20.90 6.96 1.58
CA GLN A 333 19.70 7.62 2.14
C GLN A 333 19.98 8.12 3.55
N GLY A 334 20.79 9.19 3.65
CA GLY A 334 21.15 9.83 4.91
C GLY A 334 22.26 9.12 5.69
N ASN A 335 22.95 9.88 6.52
CA ASN A 335 24.09 9.42 7.35
C ASN A 335 23.71 9.36 8.83
N THR A 336 22.43 9.34 9.17
CA THR A 336 22.02 9.28 10.57
C THR A 336 22.53 7.98 11.17
N VAL A 337 23.51 8.09 12.04
CA VAL A 337 23.85 7.04 13.00
C VAL A 337 22.79 7.10 14.08
N CYS A 338 22.18 5.99 14.39
CA CYS A 338 21.29 5.92 15.54
C CYS A 338 22.14 6.17 16.78
N ASP A 339 22.03 7.36 17.39
CA ASP A 339 22.61 7.57 18.69
C ASP A 339 21.94 6.59 19.64
N SER A 340 22.77 5.81 20.31
CA SER A 340 22.41 4.72 21.21
C SER A 340 21.68 5.20 22.48
N TYR A 341 20.71 6.10 22.32
CA TYR A 341 19.99 6.66 23.46
C TYR A 341 19.10 5.64 24.17
N ASN A 342 18.94 4.43 23.63
CA ASN A 342 18.13 3.39 24.25
C ASN A 342 18.55 1.95 23.97
N THR A 343 19.81 1.69 23.67
CA THR A 343 20.22 0.30 23.52
C THR A 343 21.37 -0.03 24.46
N ASP A 344 21.02 -0.58 25.61
CA ASP A 344 21.97 -1.30 26.48
C ASP A 344 22.50 -2.59 25.83
N LYS A 345 22.28 -2.78 24.54
CA LYS A 345 22.76 -3.94 23.79
C LYS A 345 23.37 -3.52 22.47
N PRO A 346 24.57 -4.02 22.16
CA PRO A 346 25.13 -3.88 20.83
C PRO A 346 24.19 -4.56 19.84
N THR A 347 23.86 -3.83 18.89
CA THR A 347 22.89 -4.07 17.84
C THR A 347 23.39 -5.14 16.91
N SER A 348 22.59 -6.16 16.73
CA SER A 348 22.81 -7.24 15.76
C SER A 348 22.50 -6.76 14.34
N PRO A 349 22.99 -7.41 13.27
CA PRO A 349 22.58 -7.08 11.90
C PRO A 349 21.08 -7.33 11.74
N GLY A 350 20.27 -6.30 11.88
CA GLY A 350 18.80 -6.38 11.87
C GLY A 350 18.12 -5.31 12.71
N GLU A 351 18.89 -4.37 13.21
CA GLU A 351 18.45 -3.32 14.13
C GLU A 351 17.37 -2.40 13.60
N PRO A 352 16.51 -1.88 14.53
CA PRO A 352 15.54 -0.87 14.17
C PRO A 352 16.27 0.29 13.51
N ASN A 353 15.95 0.48 12.26
CA ASN A 353 16.55 1.50 11.42
C ASN A 353 16.00 2.85 11.86
N CYS A 354 16.73 3.60 12.70
CA CYS A 354 16.35 4.95 13.08
C CYS A 354 16.37 5.94 11.93
N ASN A 355 16.87 5.52 10.77
CA ASN A 355 16.81 6.26 9.53
C ASN A 355 15.65 5.74 8.67
N LEU A 356 14.52 6.43 8.69
CA LEU A 356 13.30 6.05 7.99
C LEU A 356 13.44 6.10 6.45
N ASN A 357 14.48 6.72 5.90
CA ASN A 357 14.75 6.77 4.48
C ASN A 357 15.60 5.58 4.00
N ARG A 358 16.36 4.95 4.93
CA ARG A 358 17.27 3.85 4.61
C ARG A 358 16.50 2.53 4.52
N GLN A 359 15.75 2.39 3.45
CA GLN A 359 14.93 1.22 3.15
C GLN A 359 15.52 0.42 1.98
N LYS A 360 15.10 -0.84 1.84
CA LYS A 360 15.45 -1.66 0.66
C LYS A 360 14.47 -1.35 -0.47
N TRP A 361 14.67 -0.18 -1.10
CA TRP A 361 13.92 0.23 -2.27
C TRP A 361 14.21 -0.71 -3.44
N PHE A 362 13.19 -1.32 -4.04
CA PHE A 362 13.40 -2.37 -5.03
C PHE A 362 12.62 -2.16 -6.33
N VAL A 363 11.56 -1.36 -6.32
CA VAL A 363 10.77 -1.08 -7.52
C VAL A 363 10.24 0.34 -7.51
N LEU A 364 10.25 0.96 -8.68
CA LEU A 364 9.54 2.19 -8.99
C LEU A 364 8.35 1.85 -9.87
N LEU A 365 7.13 2.00 -9.37
CA LEU A 365 5.93 1.89 -10.18
C LEU A 365 5.71 3.24 -10.88
N GLN A 366 5.98 3.27 -12.17
CA GLN A 366 5.94 4.47 -12.98
C GLN A 366 4.53 4.69 -13.53
N ALA A 367 3.92 5.82 -13.20
CA ALA A 367 2.57 6.19 -13.64
C ALA A 367 2.48 6.33 -15.17
N ALA A 368 1.30 6.06 -15.72
CA ALA A 368 1.00 6.27 -17.13
C ALA A 368 1.19 7.74 -17.54
N ILE A 369 1.52 7.92 -18.82
CA ILE A 369 1.74 9.22 -19.44
C ILE A 369 0.37 9.87 -19.75
#